data_bd8f7c455440fd8587ba5aaa66b3b254
#
_entry.id   bd8f7c455440fd8587ba5aaa66b3b254
#
_cell.length_a   1.000
_cell.length_b   1.000
_cell.length_c   1.000
_cell.angle_alpha   90.00
_cell.angle_beta   90.00
_cell.angle_gamma   90.00
#
_symmetry.space_group_name_H-M   'P 1'
#
loop_
_entity.id
_entity.type
_entity.pdbx_description
1 polymer ?
#
loop_
_entity_poly.entity_id
_entity_poly.type
_entity_poly.pdbx_seq_one_letter_code
_entity_poly.pdbx_strand_id
1 'polypeptide(L)'
;ALYVPDFLVIDPELVNSDPQAVLAVLNAAIAANNAVTGSDREPISSPTSSTSAFFDIEEETNALYAQANFEAGIFRGNVGLRYVETDITSNAFSELNGVVSPTSSTSSYDFVLPRINLAANVRDDLVVRAGWGKDIRRPDFDNLSSAFTFSTSPNPAVELGNPALEPEEVTSFDISAEWYFAPSSVFSVGYFNKKRTGLFVRNDESPFEDPVTGFRDITDPCEQGGIFNPIADINVFGPVGVGVCVPSSQT
;
A
#
# COMPACT_ATOMS: atom_id res chain seq x y z
N ALA A 1 38.87 13.70 -15.60
CA ALA A 1 38.26 12.40 -15.33
C ALA A 1 37.82 12.41 -13.86
N LEU A 2 36.52 12.27 -13.62
CA LEU A 2 35.99 12.06 -12.26
C LEU A 2 36.43 10.65 -11.84
N TYR A 3 37.33 10.55 -10.86
CA TYR A 3 37.61 9.30 -10.20
C TYR A 3 36.45 8.97 -9.26
N VAL A 4 35.65 7.97 -9.61
CA VAL A 4 34.66 7.41 -8.72
C VAL A 4 35.39 6.32 -7.94
N PRO A 5 35.60 6.46 -6.63
CA PRO A 5 36.23 5.41 -5.82
C PRO A 5 35.36 4.15 -5.88
N ASP A 6 36.02 2.98 -5.91
CA ASP A 6 35.36 1.70 -5.83
C ASP A 6 34.48 1.67 -4.57
N PHE A 7 33.21 1.30 -4.73
CA PHE A 7 32.29 1.12 -3.62
C PHE A 7 32.01 -0.37 -3.40
N LEU A 8 31.84 -0.71 -2.16
CA LEU A 8 31.55 -2.09 -1.76
C LEU A 8 30.10 -2.39 -2.11
N VAL A 9 29.90 -3.39 -2.95
CA VAL A 9 28.54 -3.94 -3.22
C VAL A 9 28.40 -5.21 -2.40
N ILE A 10 27.31 -5.26 -1.63
CA ILE A 10 26.97 -6.47 -0.86
C ILE A 10 26.40 -7.48 -1.84
N ASP A 11 26.93 -8.71 -1.82
CA ASP A 11 26.40 -9.81 -2.59
C ASP A 11 25.05 -10.28 -1.99
N PRO A 12 23.93 -10.19 -2.72
CA PRO A 12 22.62 -10.61 -2.21
C PRO A 12 22.54 -12.10 -1.88
N GLU A 13 23.29 -12.95 -2.60
CA GLU A 13 23.32 -14.40 -2.32
C GLU A 13 24.01 -14.68 -1.00
N LEU A 14 25.08 -13.94 -0.69
CA LEU A 14 25.78 -14.07 0.58
C LEU A 14 24.93 -13.57 1.75
N VAL A 15 24.13 -12.49 1.55
CA VAL A 15 23.19 -12.02 2.58
C VAL A 15 22.19 -13.10 2.97
N ASN A 16 21.70 -13.86 2.00
CA ASN A 16 20.73 -14.91 2.25
C ASN A 16 21.37 -16.20 2.81
N SER A 17 22.58 -16.55 2.38
CA SER A 17 23.23 -17.80 2.78
C SER A 17 24.03 -17.71 4.08
N ASP A 18 24.70 -16.57 4.31
CA ASP A 18 25.51 -16.33 5.52
C ASP A 18 25.45 -14.83 5.94
N PRO A 19 24.34 -14.38 6.54
CA PRO A 19 24.19 -12.99 6.98
C PRO A 19 25.21 -12.58 8.06
N GLN A 20 25.72 -13.54 8.84
CA GLN A 20 26.71 -13.26 9.87
C GLN A 20 28.08 -12.93 9.27
N ALA A 21 28.48 -13.59 8.21
CA ALA A 21 29.72 -13.25 7.48
C ALA A 21 29.62 -11.85 6.88
N VAL A 22 28.48 -11.48 6.29
CA VAL A 22 28.25 -10.13 5.77
C VAL A 22 28.34 -9.09 6.88
N LEU A 23 27.71 -9.34 8.02
CA LEU A 23 27.72 -8.44 9.19
C LEU A 23 29.14 -8.25 9.72
N ALA A 24 29.94 -9.31 9.78
CA ALA A 24 31.33 -9.24 10.21
C ALA A 24 32.20 -8.36 9.29
N VAL A 25 32.01 -8.47 7.97
CA VAL A 25 32.71 -7.63 6.97
C VAL A 25 32.31 -6.17 7.10
N LEU A 26 31.00 -5.89 7.26
CA LEU A 26 30.50 -4.52 7.43
C LEU A 26 31.06 -3.88 8.71
N ASN A 27 31.07 -4.61 9.81
CA ASN A 27 31.59 -4.11 11.08
C ASN A 27 33.10 -3.90 11.04
N ALA A 28 33.84 -4.77 10.34
CA ALA A 28 35.26 -4.55 10.09
C ALA A 28 35.53 -3.27 9.26
N ALA A 29 34.67 -3.01 8.25
CA ALA A 29 34.76 -1.79 7.44
C ALA A 29 34.44 -0.54 8.26
N ILE A 30 33.43 -0.59 9.15
CA ILE A 30 33.12 0.50 10.09
C ILE A 30 34.30 0.78 11.01
N ALA A 31 34.90 -0.24 11.62
CA ALA A 31 36.05 -0.10 12.50
C ALA A 31 37.26 0.51 11.77
N ALA A 32 37.53 0.04 10.54
CA ALA A 32 38.59 0.61 9.71
C ALA A 32 38.34 2.08 9.36
N ASN A 33 37.13 2.44 9.01
CA ASN A 33 36.75 3.82 8.75
C ASN A 33 36.89 4.71 9.98
N ASN A 34 36.45 4.26 11.16
CA ASN A 34 36.58 4.97 12.40
C ASN A 34 38.07 5.27 12.73
N ALA A 35 38.92 4.26 12.51
CA ALA A 35 40.35 4.40 12.75
C ALA A 35 41.02 5.43 11.83
N VAL A 36 40.58 5.56 10.58
CA VAL A 36 41.13 6.51 9.60
C VAL A 36 40.58 7.92 9.74
N THR A 37 39.28 8.02 10.00
CA THR A 37 38.58 9.32 9.99
C THR A 37 38.43 9.95 11.39
N GLY A 38 38.70 9.19 12.46
CA GLY A 38 38.42 9.61 13.83
C GLY A 38 36.90 9.67 14.16
N SER A 39 36.05 9.03 13.33
CA SER A 39 34.63 8.94 13.61
C SER A 39 34.34 7.85 14.65
N ASP A 40 33.21 7.95 15.32
CA ASP A 40 32.76 7.00 16.35
C ASP A 40 31.41 6.39 15.89
N ARG A 41 31.44 5.62 14.81
CA ARG A 41 30.25 4.91 14.31
C ARG A 41 30.11 3.59 15.03
N GLU A 42 28.93 3.39 15.61
CA GLU A 42 28.60 2.12 16.26
C GLU A 42 28.59 0.94 15.27
N PRO A 43 29.02 -0.24 15.70
CA PRO A 43 28.86 -1.45 14.90
C PRO A 43 27.40 -1.76 14.63
N ILE A 44 27.12 -2.32 13.45
CA ILE A 44 25.79 -2.84 13.12
C ILE A 44 25.54 -4.07 13.97
N SER A 45 24.46 -4.06 14.76
CA SER A 45 24.02 -5.23 15.52
C SER A 45 23.36 -6.28 14.60
N SER A 46 23.40 -7.53 15.03
CA SER A 46 22.65 -8.57 14.32
C SER A 46 21.17 -8.19 14.23
N PRO A 47 20.55 -8.33 13.04
CA PRO A 47 19.12 -8.18 12.95
C PRO A 47 18.42 -9.15 13.90
N THR A 48 17.55 -8.62 14.72
CA THR A 48 16.66 -9.43 15.55
C THR A 48 15.31 -9.53 14.83
N SER A 49 14.67 -10.68 14.89
CA SER A 49 13.30 -10.80 14.39
C SER A 49 12.38 -9.94 15.26
N SER A 50 11.65 -9.02 14.63
CA SER A 50 10.58 -8.30 15.29
C SER A 50 9.28 -9.04 15.06
N THR A 51 8.74 -9.68 16.08
CA THR A 51 7.45 -10.37 15.99
C THR A 51 6.33 -9.38 15.67
N SER A 52 6.39 -8.17 16.21
CA SER A 52 5.40 -7.11 15.99
C SER A 52 5.41 -6.53 14.57
N ALA A 53 6.46 -6.76 13.80
CA ALA A 53 6.52 -6.36 12.38
C ALA A 53 6.08 -7.47 11.41
N PHE A 54 5.76 -8.66 11.93
CA PHE A 54 5.29 -9.78 11.11
C PHE A 54 3.78 -9.70 10.90
N PHE A 55 3.36 -9.84 9.66
CA PHE A 55 1.97 -10.05 9.29
C PHE A 55 1.85 -11.08 8.17
N ASP A 56 0.72 -11.76 8.13
CA ASP A 56 0.35 -12.74 7.14
C ASP A 56 -1.05 -12.41 6.61
N ILE A 57 -1.19 -12.30 5.30
CA ILE A 57 -2.47 -11.98 4.66
C ILE A 57 -2.82 -13.10 3.68
N GLU A 58 -3.98 -13.68 3.92
CA GLU A 58 -4.63 -14.63 3.02
C GLU A 58 -5.78 -13.92 2.29
N GLU A 59 -5.75 -13.94 0.97
CA GLU A 59 -6.81 -13.41 0.11
C GLU A 59 -7.39 -14.55 -0.75
N GLU A 60 -8.64 -14.88 -0.53
CA GLU A 60 -9.39 -15.84 -1.34
C GLU A 60 -10.37 -15.10 -2.24
N THR A 61 -10.27 -15.34 -3.56
CA THR A 61 -11.13 -14.68 -4.55
C THR A 61 -11.89 -15.71 -5.38
N ASN A 62 -13.20 -15.58 -5.35
CA ASN A 62 -14.13 -16.33 -6.19
C ASN A 62 -14.73 -15.41 -7.25
N ALA A 63 -14.77 -15.84 -8.52
CA ALA A 63 -15.32 -15.02 -9.58
C ALA A 63 -16.11 -15.84 -10.60
N LEU A 64 -17.23 -15.29 -11.02
CA LEU A 64 -18.04 -15.79 -12.13
C LEU A 64 -18.16 -14.72 -13.20
N TYR A 65 -18.02 -15.11 -14.48
CA TYR A 65 -18.21 -14.17 -15.57
C TYR A 65 -19.03 -14.79 -16.72
N ALA A 66 -19.73 -13.92 -17.44
CA ALA A 66 -20.40 -14.25 -18.69
C ALA A 66 -20.13 -13.15 -19.71
N GLN A 67 -19.96 -13.55 -20.97
CA GLN A 67 -19.74 -12.63 -22.09
C GLN A 67 -20.52 -13.10 -23.30
N ALA A 68 -21.14 -12.16 -24.02
CA ALA A 68 -21.73 -12.35 -25.31
C ALA A 68 -21.03 -11.47 -26.35
N ASN A 69 -20.74 -12.05 -27.52
CA ASN A 69 -20.26 -11.32 -28.70
C ASN A 69 -21.42 -11.17 -29.69
N PHE A 70 -21.47 -10.06 -30.38
CA PHE A 70 -22.49 -9.81 -31.40
C PHE A 70 -21.91 -9.14 -32.64
N GLU A 71 -22.53 -9.40 -33.76
CA GLU A 71 -22.27 -8.75 -35.03
C GLU A 71 -23.59 -8.52 -35.76
N ALA A 72 -23.87 -7.26 -36.12
CA ALA A 72 -25.10 -6.84 -36.76
C ALA A 72 -24.85 -5.64 -37.68
N GLY A 73 -24.86 -5.89 -38.99
CA GLY A 73 -24.61 -4.86 -40.01
C GLY A 73 -23.20 -4.24 -39.84
N ILE A 74 -23.16 -2.95 -39.62
CA ILE A 74 -21.89 -2.23 -39.44
C ILE A 74 -21.30 -2.36 -37.99
N PHE A 75 -22.08 -2.92 -37.06
CA PHE A 75 -21.73 -3.00 -35.65
C PHE A 75 -21.21 -4.39 -35.28
N ARG A 76 -20.16 -4.42 -34.48
CA ARG A 76 -19.65 -5.60 -33.79
C ARG A 76 -19.21 -5.24 -32.40
N GLY A 77 -19.33 -6.16 -31.48
CA GLY A 77 -18.94 -5.87 -30.11
C GLY A 77 -19.09 -7.02 -29.17
N ASN A 78 -18.90 -6.74 -27.92
CA ASN A 78 -19.16 -7.64 -26.82
C ASN A 78 -19.75 -6.90 -25.63
N VAL A 79 -20.52 -7.65 -24.85
CA VAL A 79 -20.99 -7.26 -23.53
C VAL A 79 -20.62 -8.35 -22.55
N GLY A 80 -20.07 -7.97 -21.43
CA GLY A 80 -19.64 -8.88 -20.38
C GLY A 80 -20.08 -8.41 -19.01
N LEU A 81 -20.24 -9.37 -18.12
CA LEU A 81 -20.49 -9.14 -16.71
C LEU A 81 -19.62 -10.09 -15.91
N ARG A 82 -18.90 -9.56 -14.92
CA ARG A 82 -18.15 -10.34 -13.95
C ARG A 82 -18.63 -10.01 -12.55
N TYR A 83 -18.96 -11.02 -11.78
CA TYR A 83 -19.12 -10.95 -10.34
C TYR A 83 -17.84 -11.46 -9.70
N VAL A 84 -17.36 -10.77 -8.71
CA VAL A 84 -16.18 -11.15 -7.93
C VAL A 84 -16.47 -10.94 -6.46
N GLU A 85 -16.15 -11.95 -5.65
CA GLU A 85 -16.21 -11.93 -4.21
C GLU A 85 -14.81 -12.24 -3.69
N THR A 86 -14.38 -11.53 -2.65
CA THR A 86 -13.06 -11.70 -2.06
C THR A 86 -13.18 -11.67 -0.54
N ASP A 87 -12.61 -12.69 0.09
CA ASP A 87 -12.45 -12.79 1.53
C ASP A 87 -10.98 -12.54 1.87
N ILE A 88 -10.75 -11.77 2.93
CA ILE A 88 -9.41 -11.41 3.40
C ILE A 88 -9.30 -11.82 4.88
N THR A 89 -8.20 -12.49 5.21
CA THR A 89 -7.79 -12.76 6.58
C THR A 89 -6.41 -12.16 6.80
N SER A 90 -6.31 -11.24 7.75
CA SER A 90 -5.05 -10.60 8.16
C SER A 90 -4.67 -11.08 9.56
N ASN A 91 -3.56 -11.80 9.67
CA ASN A 91 -2.99 -12.24 10.93
C ASN A 91 -1.71 -11.47 11.20
N ALA A 92 -1.57 -10.91 12.38
CA ALA A 92 -0.43 -10.10 12.74
C ALA A 92 -0.15 -10.19 14.25
N PHE A 93 0.81 -9.43 14.71
CA PHE A 93 1.08 -9.24 16.12
C PHE A 93 1.00 -7.75 16.46
N SER A 94 0.35 -7.45 17.56
CA SER A 94 0.33 -6.11 18.14
C SER A 94 1.16 -6.10 19.42
N GLU A 95 1.90 -5.03 19.64
CA GLU A 95 2.63 -4.80 20.88
C GLU A 95 1.97 -3.67 21.67
N LEU A 96 1.52 -4.00 22.88
CA LEU A 96 0.90 -3.05 23.79
C LEU A 96 1.56 -3.14 25.15
N ASN A 97 2.08 -2.06 25.69
CA ASN A 97 2.79 -2.01 26.97
C ASN A 97 3.93 -3.04 27.08
N GLY A 98 4.64 -3.31 25.98
CA GLY A 98 5.71 -4.30 25.92
C GLY A 98 5.24 -5.76 25.87
N VAL A 99 3.93 -5.99 25.76
CA VAL A 99 3.35 -7.33 25.60
C VAL A 99 2.97 -7.54 24.14
N VAL A 100 3.60 -8.52 23.50
CA VAL A 100 3.28 -8.92 22.13
C VAL A 100 2.14 -9.94 22.15
N SER A 101 1.07 -9.66 21.43
CA SER A 101 -0.11 -10.51 21.34
C SER A 101 -0.50 -10.74 19.88
N PRO A 102 -0.96 -11.94 19.49
CA PRO A 102 -1.48 -12.16 18.15
C PRO A 102 -2.80 -11.42 17.98
N THR A 103 -2.99 -10.86 16.78
CA THR A 103 -4.24 -10.24 16.35
C THR A 103 -4.66 -10.84 15.01
N SER A 104 -5.96 -10.97 14.79
CA SER A 104 -6.52 -11.48 13.53
C SER A 104 -7.76 -10.67 13.17
N SER A 105 -7.87 -10.29 11.92
CA SER A 105 -9.01 -9.57 11.39
C SER A 105 -9.44 -10.18 10.07
N THR A 106 -10.74 -10.24 9.84
CA THR A 106 -11.33 -10.73 8.60
C THR A 106 -12.20 -9.66 7.97
N SER A 107 -12.19 -9.57 6.65
CA SER A 107 -13.08 -8.71 5.88
C SER A 107 -13.48 -9.38 4.58
N SER A 108 -14.56 -8.92 3.98
CA SER A 108 -15.00 -9.40 2.67
C SER A 108 -15.63 -8.26 1.88
N TYR A 109 -15.54 -8.36 0.55
CA TYR A 109 -16.19 -7.44 -0.37
C TYR A 109 -16.61 -8.16 -1.65
N ASP A 110 -17.61 -7.62 -2.32
CA ASP A 110 -18.04 -8.10 -3.63
C ASP A 110 -18.27 -6.95 -4.63
N PHE A 111 -18.07 -7.24 -5.91
CA PHE A 111 -18.27 -6.29 -6.99
C PHE A 111 -18.91 -6.92 -8.21
N VAL A 112 -19.74 -6.12 -8.88
CA VAL A 112 -20.29 -6.42 -10.19
C VAL A 112 -19.61 -5.51 -11.21
N LEU A 113 -18.88 -6.11 -12.15
CA LEU A 113 -18.00 -5.43 -13.10
C LEU A 113 -18.50 -5.61 -14.53
N PRO A 114 -19.44 -4.75 -15.00
CA PRO A 114 -19.92 -4.76 -16.37
C PRO A 114 -18.87 -4.17 -17.33
N ARG A 115 -18.85 -4.70 -18.57
CA ARG A 115 -18.04 -4.17 -19.67
C ARG A 115 -18.79 -4.25 -20.98
N ILE A 116 -18.70 -3.19 -21.77
CA ILE A 116 -19.27 -3.11 -23.13
C ILE A 116 -18.19 -2.56 -24.04
N ASN A 117 -17.95 -3.23 -25.15
CA ASN A 117 -17.12 -2.74 -26.25
C ASN A 117 -17.92 -2.81 -27.54
N LEU A 118 -17.88 -1.73 -28.31
CA LEU A 118 -18.55 -1.56 -29.58
C LEU A 118 -17.57 -1.06 -30.62
N ALA A 119 -17.63 -1.63 -31.81
CA ALA A 119 -16.96 -1.09 -33.00
C ALA A 119 -17.98 -1.00 -34.13
N ALA A 120 -17.94 0.10 -34.87
CA ALA A 120 -18.77 0.35 -36.04
C ALA A 120 -17.89 0.65 -37.25
N ASN A 121 -18.02 -0.11 -38.32
CA ASN A 121 -17.43 0.17 -39.62
C ASN A 121 -18.38 1.14 -40.35
N VAL A 122 -18.27 2.44 -40.05
CA VAL A 122 -19.15 3.50 -40.58
C VAL A 122 -19.00 3.62 -42.10
N ARG A 123 -17.77 3.40 -42.58
CA ARG A 123 -17.38 3.27 -44.00
C ARG A 123 -16.22 2.26 -44.08
N ASP A 124 -15.87 1.85 -45.29
CA ASP A 124 -14.76 0.91 -45.52
C ASP A 124 -13.40 1.45 -44.96
N ASP A 125 -13.28 2.75 -44.93
CA ASP A 125 -12.07 3.48 -44.47
C ASP A 125 -12.23 4.16 -43.10
N LEU A 126 -13.41 4.03 -42.43
CA LEU A 126 -13.68 4.72 -41.18
C LEU A 126 -14.27 3.76 -40.12
N VAL A 127 -13.53 3.57 -39.06
CA VAL A 127 -13.94 2.75 -37.90
C VAL A 127 -14.12 3.64 -36.68
N VAL A 128 -15.24 3.50 -35.99
CA VAL A 128 -15.50 4.13 -34.70
C VAL A 128 -15.58 3.05 -33.64
N ARG A 129 -14.91 3.27 -32.50
CA ARG A 129 -14.94 2.35 -31.36
C ARG A 129 -15.41 3.08 -30.12
N ALA A 130 -16.16 2.40 -29.28
CA ALA A 130 -16.55 2.88 -27.96
C ALA A 130 -16.40 1.76 -26.93
N GLY A 131 -15.93 2.11 -25.76
CA GLY A 131 -15.78 1.23 -24.61
C GLY A 131 -16.37 1.87 -23.35
N TRP A 132 -17.01 1.07 -22.55
CA TRP A 132 -17.44 1.44 -21.22
C TRP A 132 -17.28 0.25 -20.29
N GLY A 133 -16.85 0.50 -19.05
CA GLY A 133 -16.76 -0.56 -18.06
C GLY A 133 -16.40 -0.08 -16.67
N LYS A 134 -16.58 -0.99 -15.73
CA LYS A 134 -16.15 -0.87 -14.37
C LYS A 134 -15.01 -1.85 -14.08
N ASP A 135 -14.00 -1.36 -13.37
CA ASP A 135 -12.87 -2.13 -12.87
C ASP A 135 -12.64 -1.80 -11.40
N ILE A 136 -11.91 -2.64 -10.68
CA ILE A 136 -11.48 -2.38 -9.31
C ILE A 136 -9.97 -2.38 -9.21
N ARG A 137 -9.43 -1.60 -8.25
CA ARG A 137 -8.04 -1.66 -7.82
C ARG A 137 -8.00 -2.04 -6.35
N ARG A 138 -7.42 -3.20 -6.07
CA ARG A 138 -7.27 -3.69 -4.70
C ARG A 138 -6.25 -2.87 -3.91
N PRO A 139 -6.39 -2.80 -2.58
CA PRO A 139 -5.35 -2.27 -1.71
C PRO A 139 -4.05 -3.08 -1.83
N ASP A 140 -2.94 -2.42 -1.55
CA ASP A 140 -1.67 -3.12 -1.36
C ASP A 140 -1.70 -3.86 -0.01
N PHE A 141 -1.03 -5.00 0.10
CA PHE A 141 -1.07 -5.83 1.31
C PHE A 141 -0.59 -5.12 2.56
N ASP A 142 0.39 -4.24 2.43
CA ASP A 142 0.86 -3.43 3.57
C ASP A 142 -0.25 -2.58 4.19
N ASN A 143 -1.20 -2.12 3.38
CA ASN A 143 -2.35 -1.33 3.85
C ASN A 143 -3.41 -2.18 4.55
N LEU A 144 -3.41 -3.51 4.33
CA LEU A 144 -4.33 -4.47 4.92
C LEU A 144 -3.79 -5.11 6.20
N SER A 145 -2.56 -4.77 6.60
CA SER A 145 -1.95 -5.33 7.80
C SER A 145 -2.68 -4.88 9.06
N SER A 146 -3.00 -5.81 9.94
CA SER A 146 -3.48 -5.53 11.29
C SER A 146 -2.34 -5.30 12.30
N ALA A 147 -1.08 -5.33 11.87
CA ALA A 147 0.08 -5.07 12.72
C ALA A 147 0.16 -3.60 13.12
N PHE A 148 0.60 -3.35 14.37
CA PHE A 148 0.93 -2.02 14.84
C PHE A 148 2.43 -1.78 14.71
N THR A 149 2.81 -0.68 14.06
CA THR A 149 4.21 -0.27 14.00
C THR A 149 4.39 1.06 14.70
N PHE A 150 5.29 1.09 15.68
CA PHE A 150 5.64 2.32 16.40
C PHE A 150 6.90 2.94 15.81
N SER A 151 6.81 4.20 15.42
CA SER A 151 7.98 4.98 15.06
C SER A 151 8.68 5.49 16.34
N THR A 152 9.98 5.24 16.45
CA THR A 152 10.85 5.79 17.51
C THR A 152 11.46 7.16 17.15
N SER A 153 10.99 7.78 16.08
CA SER A 153 11.38 9.12 15.62
C SER A 153 11.03 10.20 16.65
N PRO A 154 11.63 11.42 16.59
CA PRO A 154 11.26 12.56 17.43
C PRO A 154 9.76 12.90 17.41
N ASN A 155 9.04 12.51 16.38
CA ASN A 155 7.59 12.56 16.30
C ASN A 155 7.06 11.13 16.30
N PRO A 156 6.75 10.55 17.47
CA PRO A 156 6.24 9.19 17.54
C PRO A 156 4.90 9.09 16.82
N ALA A 157 4.81 8.12 15.91
CA ALA A 157 3.59 7.83 15.18
C ALA A 157 3.30 6.34 15.27
N VAL A 158 2.02 5.98 15.30
CA VAL A 158 1.55 4.62 15.09
C VAL A 158 1.13 4.52 13.65
N GLU A 159 1.73 3.60 12.93
CA GLU A 159 1.28 3.24 11.58
C GLU A 159 0.41 2.00 11.68
N LEU A 160 -0.81 2.14 11.20
CA LEU A 160 -1.83 1.09 11.20
C LEU A 160 -2.27 0.86 9.77
N GLY A 161 -2.31 -0.39 9.36
CA GLY A 161 -3.09 -0.76 8.20
C GLY A 161 -4.56 -0.91 8.57
N ASN A 162 -5.40 -1.07 7.56
CA ASN A 162 -6.83 -1.31 7.74
C ASN A 162 -7.26 -2.55 6.95
N PRO A 163 -7.42 -3.71 7.58
CA PRO A 163 -7.88 -4.93 6.91
C PRO A 163 -9.25 -4.82 6.25
N ALA A 164 -10.06 -3.84 6.64
CA ALA A 164 -11.39 -3.58 6.09
C ALA A 164 -11.39 -2.60 4.91
N LEU A 165 -10.24 -2.29 4.31
CA LEU A 165 -10.18 -1.47 3.11
C LEU A 165 -10.85 -2.18 1.93
N GLU A 166 -11.83 -1.53 1.33
CA GLU A 166 -12.45 -1.98 0.09
C GLU A 166 -11.66 -1.47 -1.13
N PRO A 167 -11.68 -2.20 -2.25
CA PRO A 167 -11.05 -1.75 -3.49
C PRO A 167 -11.57 -0.41 -4.00
N GLU A 168 -10.68 0.38 -4.61
CA GLU A 168 -11.08 1.55 -5.40
C GLU A 168 -11.88 1.08 -6.63
N GLU A 169 -13.02 1.69 -6.90
CA GLU A 169 -13.80 1.46 -8.12
C GLU A 169 -13.40 2.46 -9.21
N VAL A 170 -13.20 1.96 -10.42
CA VAL A 170 -12.86 2.76 -11.60
C VAL A 170 -13.94 2.57 -12.65
N THR A 171 -14.66 3.63 -12.98
CA THR A 171 -15.56 3.65 -14.14
C THR A 171 -14.85 4.34 -15.30
N SER A 172 -14.73 3.65 -16.42
CA SER A 172 -14.08 4.16 -17.63
C SER A 172 -15.06 4.24 -18.80
N PHE A 173 -14.88 5.27 -19.60
CA PHE A 173 -15.51 5.45 -20.90
C PHE A 173 -14.48 5.93 -21.89
N ASP A 174 -14.43 5.30 -23.05
CA ASP A 174 -13.58 5.71 -24.16
C ASP A 174 -14.32 5.63 -25.50
N ILE A 175 -13.98 6.56 -26.39
CA ILE A 175 -14.44 6.58 -27.77
C ILE A 175 -13.30 7.01 -28.67
N SER A 176 -13.15 6.32 -29.81
CA SER A 176 -12.14 6.66 -30.82
C SER A 176 -12.70 6.53 -32.22
N ALA A 177 -12.11 7.30 -33.15
CA ALA A 177 -12.35 7.20 -34.58
C ALA A 177 -11.02 7.03 -35.31
N GLU A 178 -10.95 6.09 -36.21
CA GLU A 178 -9.79 5.75 -37.04
C GLU A 178 -10.17 5.90 -38.50
N TRP A 179 -9.51 6.82 -39.21
CA TRP A 179 -9.73 7.05 -40.64
C TRP A 179 -8.50 6.65 -41.44
N TYR A 180 -8.66 5.62 -42.24
CA TYR A 180 -7.64 5.02 -43.12
C TYR A 180 -7.71 5.68 -44.51
N PHE A 181 -7.28 6.92 -44.62
CA PHE A 181 -7.49 7.79 -45.78
C PHE A 181 -6.59 7.46 -46.99
N ALA A 182 -5.53 6.68 -46.83
CA ALA A 182 -4.66 6.19 -47.89
C ALA A 182 -3.98 4.86 -47.50
N PRO A 183 -3.40 4.11 -48.47
CA PRO A 183 -2.63 2.90 -48.14
C PRO A 183 -1.54 3.20 -47.10
N SER A 184 -1.52 2.41 -46.05
CA SER A 184 -0.58 2.53 -44.92
C SER A 184 -0.66 3.86 -44.14
N SER A 185 -1.77 4.60 -44.25
CA SER A 185 -1.97 5.88 -43.58
C SER A 185 -3.25 5.89 -42.76
N VAL A 186 -3.14 6.27 -41.48
CA VAL A 186 -4.28 6.38 -40.57
C VAL A 186 -4.22 7.70 -39.80
N PHE A 187 -5.36 8.34 -39.66
CA PHE A 187 -5.59 9.42 -38.72
C PHE A 187 -6.52 8.91 -37.64
N SER A 188 -6.11 9.02 -36.37
CA SER A 188 -6.92 8.60 -35.25
C SER A 188 -7.10 9.73 -34.23
N VAL A 189 -8.30 9.79 -33.67
CA VAL A 189 -8.64 10.68 -32.56
C VAL A 189 -9.40 9.86 -31.50
N GLY A 190 -9.12 10.12 -30.24
CA GLY A 190 -9.77 9.45 -29.14
C GLY A 190 -10.05 10.41 -27.99
N TYR A 191 -11.14 10.12 -27.28
CA TYR A 191 -11.49 10.74 -26.02
C TYR A 191 -11.67 9.65 -24.97
N PHE A 192 -11.18 9.90 -23.75
CA PHE A 192 -11.41 9.00 -22.63
C PHE A 192 -11.80 9.78 -21.38
N ASN A 193 -12.57 9.14 -20.53
CA ASN A 193 -12.92 9.63 -19.20
C ASN A 193 -12.80 8.49 -18.20
N LYS A 194 -12.09 8.73 -17.09
CA LYS A 194 -11.97 7.77 -15.99
C LYS A 194 -12.34 8.44 -14.69
N LYS A 195 -13.34 7.87 -14.01
CA LYS A 195 -13.76 8.28 -12.67
C LYS A 195 -13.33 7.22 -11.67
N ARG A 196 -12.59 7.62 -10.64
CA ARG A 196 -12.21 6.76 -9.52
C ARG A 196 -12.97 7.18 -8.27
N THR A 197 -13.42 6.21 -7.51
CA THR A 197 -14.11 6.39 -6.22
C THR A 197 -13.53 5.42 -5.20
N GLY A 198 -13.69 5.71 -3.91
CA GLY A 198 -13.09 4.90 -2.85
C GLY A 198 -11.57 5.01 -2.79
N LEU A 199 -11.01 6.21 -3.04
CA LEU A 199 -9.56 6.41 -3.02
C LEU A 199 -9.00 6.15 -1.63
N PHE A 200 -7.90 5.41 -1.58
CA PHE A 200 -7.15 5.22 -0.33
C PHE A 200 -6.52 6.54 0.09
N VAL A 201 -6.80 6.95 1.31
CA VAL A 201 -6.25 8.16 1.91
C VAL A 201 -5.59 7.77 3.21
N ARG A 202 -4.33 8.14 3.38
CA ARG A 202 -3.68 8.07 4.69
C ARG A 202 -4.26 9.19 5.55
N ASN A 203 -4.81 8.82 6.69
CA ASN A 203 -5.27 9.78 7.68
C ASN A 203 -4.20 9.90 8.76
N ASP A 204 -3.61 11.09 8.88
CA ASP A 204 -2.65 11.40 9.93
C ASP A 204 -3.40 12.19 11.00
N GLU A 205 -3.75 11.53 12.10
CA GLU A 205 -4.40 12.15 13.25
C GLU A 205 -3.39 12.37 14.38
N SER A 206 -3.45 13.53 15.02
CA SER A 206 -2.70 13.83 16.24
C SER A 206 -3.68 13.88 17.41
N PRO A 207 -4.00 12.73 18.04
CA PRO A 207 -5.04 12.65 19.06
C PRO A 207 -4.72 13.41 20.36
N PHE A 208 -3.50 13.94 20.48
CA PHE A 208 -3.03 14.65 21.66
C PHE A 208 -3.02 16.17 21.53
N GLU A 209 -3.37 16.73 20.40
CA GLU A 209 -3.41 18.18 20.23
C GLU A 209 -4.81 18.70 20.51
N ASP A 210 -4.94 19.54 21.54
CA ASP A 210 -6.14 20.37 21.72
C ASP A 210 -6.27 21.29 20.49
N PRO A 211 -7.38 21.19 19.72
CA PRO A 211 -7.54 21.97 18.51
C PRO A 211 -7.60 23.48 18.73
N VAL A 212 -7.77 23.94 19.98
CA VAL A 212 -7.83 25.35 20.34
C VAL A 212 -6.47 25.88 20.83
N THR A 213 -5.75 25.07 21.59
CA THR A 213 -4.50 25.50 22.23
C THR A 213 -3.26 24.94 21.57
N GLY A 214 -3.36 23.87 20.77
CA GLY A 214 -2.24 23.14 20.16
C GLY A 214 -1.36 22.39 21.18
N PHE A 215 -1.80 22.31 22.45
CA PHE A 215 -1.07 21.60 23.49
C PHE A 215 -1.60 20.16 23.64
N ARG A 216 -0.67 19.24 23.90
CA ARG A 216 -1.03 17.86 24.24
C ARG A 216 -1.58 17.79 25.66
N ASP A 217 -2.77 17.21 25.82
CA ASP A 217 -3.27 16.83 27.14
C ASP A 217 -2.66 15.47 27.54
N ILE A 218 -1.73 15.52 28.49
CA ILE A 218 -1.06 14.33 29.02
C ILE A 218 -1.84 13.70 30.21
N THR A 219 -2.90 14.34 30.69
CA THR A 219 -3.68 13.86 31.84
C THR A 219 -4.77 12.88 31.44
N ASP A 220 -5.34 13.04 30.26
CA ASP A 220 -6.24 12.07 29.62
C ASP A 220 -5.86 11.87 28.16
N PRO A 221 -4.83 11.09 27.89
CA PRO A 221 -4.30 10.93 26.53
C PRO A 221 -5.27 10.26 25.55
N CYS A 222 -6.38 9.71 26.02
CA CYS A 222 -7.35 9.01 25.17
C CYS A 222 -8.79 9.53 25.39
N GLU A 223 -8.98 10.85 25.49
CA GLU A 223 -10.30 11.48 25.69
C GLU A 223 -11.40 11.00 24.73
N GLN A 224 -11.03 10.63 23.51
CA GLN A 224 -11.97 10.11 22.50
C GLN A 224 -12.12 8.59 22.55
N GLY A 225 -11.55 7.93 23.54
CA GLY A 225 -11.53 6.49 23.68
C GLY A 225 -10.37 5.86 22.91
N GLY A 226 -10.13 4.60 23.19
CA GLY A 226 -9.00 3.84 22.63
C GLY A 226 -8.08 3.30 23.74
N ILE A 227 -6.97 2.70 23.32
CA ILE A 227 -5.98 2.12 24.23
C ILE A 227 -4.71 2.99 24.18
N PHE A 228 -4.31 3.49 25.35
CA PHE A 228 -3.06 4.24 25.48
C PHE A 228 -1.86 3.31 25.51
N ASN A 229 -0.91 3.52 24.60
CA ASN A 229 0.37 2.83 24.60
C ASN A 229 1.48 3.82 24.98
N PRO A 230 2.08 3.72 26.18
CA PRO A 230 3.12 4.61 26.63
C PRO A 230 4.43 4.36 25.86
N ILE A 231 5.14 5.43 25.53
CA ILE A 231 6.48 5.37 24.97
C ILE A 231 7.48 5.20 26.11
N ALA A 232 8.32 4.17 26.04
CA ALA A 232 9.19 3.78 27.13
C ALA A 232 10.36 4.77 27.39
N ASP A 233 10.83 5.49 26.36
CA ASP A 233 11.98 6.40 26.49
C ASP A 233 11.54 7.85 26.68
N ILE A 234 11.43 8.26 27.94
CA ILE A 234 11.05 9.61 28.33
C ILE A 234 12.13 10.67 28.02
N ASN A 235 13.38 10.27 27.80
CA ASN A 235 14.44 11.21 27.49
C ASN A 235 14.36 11.72 26.06
N VAL A 236 13.78 10.94 25.18
CA VAL A 236 13.59 11.31 23.78
C VAL A 236 12.32 12.13 23.55
N PHE A 237 11.25 11.89 24.34
CA PHE A 237 9.92 12.41 24.06
C PHE A 237 9.31 13.30 25.15
N GLY A 238 10.03 13.55 26.25
CA GLY A 238 9.57 14.42 27.33
C GLY A 238 9.02 13.68 28.56
N PRO A 239 8.16 14.32 29.38
CA PRO A 239 7.77 13.80 30.68
C PRO A 239 6.99 12.49 30.62
N VAL A 240 6.97 11.79 31.78
CA VAL A 240 6.20 10.55 31.98
C VAL A 240 4.74 10.75 31.57
N GLY A 241 4.21 9.84 30.78
CA GLY A 241 2.84 9.89 30.26
C GLY A 241 2.73 10.21 28.77
N VAL A 242 3.85 10.40 28.09
CA VAL A 242 3.88 10.49 26.63
C VAL A 242 3.61 9.11 26.01
N GLY A 243 2.69 9.04 25.10
CA GLY A 243 2.31 7.80 24.42
C GLY A 243 1.40 8.06 23.24
N VAL A 244 0.82 7.03 22.70
CA VAL A 244 -0.09 7.09 21.56
C VAL A 244 -1.40 6.41 21.91
N CYS A 245 -2.53 7.04 21.57
CA CYS A 245 -3.84 6.40 21.66
C CYS A 245 -4.14 5.64 20.37
N VAL A 246 -4.45 4.38 20.50
CA VAL A 246 -4.94 3.53 19.41
C VAL A 246 -6.46 3.48 19.48
N PRO A 247 -7.20 3.90 18.45
CA PRO A 247 -8.66 3.85 18.44
C PRO A 247 -9.19 2.44 18.71
N SER A 248 -10.24 2.34 19.53
CA SER A 248 -10.85 1.05 19.86
C SER A 248 -11.50 0.34 18.67
N SER A 249 -11.73 1.06 17.59
CA SER A 249 -12.21 0.47 16.32
C SER A 249 -11.13 -0.28 15.54
N GLN A 250 -9.87 -0.23 16.02
CA GLN A 250 -8.71 -0.85 15.38
C GLN A 250 -7.99 -1.85 16.32
N THR A 251 -8.59 -2.16 17.49
CA THR A 251 -8.07 -3.12 18.46
C THR A 251 -8.97 -4.41 18.52
#